data_938b9085acafd1b02fc3ab43bc016a07
#
_entry.id   938b9085acafd1b02fc3ab43bc016a07
#
_cell.length_a   1.000
_cell.length_b   1.000
_cell.length_c   1.000
_cell.angle_alpha   90.00
_cell.angle_beta   90.00
_cell.angle_gamma   90.00
#
_symmetry.space_group_name_H-M   'P 1'
#
loop_
_entity.id
_entity.type
_entity.pdbx_description
1 polymer ?
#
loop_
_entity_poly.entity_id
_entity_poly.type
_entity_poly.pdbx_seq_one_letter_code
_entity_poly.pdbx_strand_id
1 'polypeptide(L)'
;SPPIVVYRETVAMKSPGDFEGKSPNKHNRYYITVEPLEDDIREAIVDGTIPSGNIKKAKDVARQLIDMGWTKVHGRGVLCIENGCVFIDATKGIQNLFETRELLIEAFNEVVKRGPRANEKMMGVKIILNDAKLHEDAIHRGPAQTIPAVRNAINGALVSAGVALLEPKQNVYINVPQELMGSVTGEMSQRRAEIAGMETEGDMAVITAKAPVKEMFGFA
;
A
#
# COMPACT_ATOMS: atom_id res chain seq x y z
N SER A 1 -22.81 15.68 11.17
CA SER A 1 -21.72 15.80 10.19
C SER A 1 -21.97 14.83 9.04
N PRO A 2 -21.70 15.21 7.80
CA PRO A 2 -21.84 14.27 6.68
C PRO A 2 -20.90 13.06 6.91
N PRO A 3 -21.30 11.87 6.45
CA PRO A 3 -20.45 10.69 6.54
C PRO A 3 -19.14 10.89 5.78
N ILE A 4 -18.02 10.46 6.37
CA ILE A 4 -16.69 10.55 5.76
C ILE A 4 -16.37 9.23 5.09
N VAL A 5 -16.05 9.28 3.80
CA VAL A 5 -15.53 8.13 3.05
C VAL A 5 -14.02 8.18 3.04
N VAL A 6 -13.40 7.11 3.51
CA VAL A 6 -11.94 7.03 3.63
C VAL A 6 -11.36 6.32 2.42
N TYR A 7 -10.65 7.08 1.57
CA TYR A 7 -9.92 6.56 0.43
C TYR A 7 -8.51 6.09 0.82
N ARG A 8 -7.89 5.30 -0.07
CA ARG A 8 -6.47 4.94 0.00
C ARG A 8 -5.82 5.24 -1.34
N GLU A 9 -4.53 5.60 -1.30
CA GLU A 9 -3.72 5.74 -2.51
C GLU A 9 -2.96 4.44 -2.79
N THR A 10 -2.80 4.11 -4.07
CA THR A 10 -2.05 2.95 -4.53
C THR A 10 -1.44 3.22 -5.90
N VAL A 11 -0.73 2.26 -6.44
CA VAL A 11 -0.28 2.25 -7.84
C VAL A 11 -0.83 1.02 -8.55
N ALA A 12 -1.25 1.17 -9.80
CA ALA A 12 -1.73 0.07 -10.63
C ALA A 12 -0.63 -0.54 -11.50
N MET A 13 0.47 0.18 -11.71
CA MET A 13 1.58 -0.21 -12.57
C MET A 13 2.92 0.01 -11.88
N LYS A 14 3.93 -0.68 -12.38
CA LYS A 14 5.32 -0.45 -12.00
C LYS A 14 5.80 0.90 -12.54
N SER A 15 6.65 1.59 -11.77
CA SER A 15 7.36 2.79 -12.25
C SER A 15 8.25 2.45 -13.46
N PRO A 16 8.40 3.37 -14.42
CA PRO A 16 9.12 3.09 -15.68
C PRO A 16 10.61 2.85 -15.48
N GLY A 17 11.19 3.28 -14.36
CA GLY A 17 12.59 3.11 -14.01
C GLY A 17 12.88 3.66 -12.63
N ASP A 18 14.16 3.71 -12.26
CA ASP A 18 14.59 4.31 -11.01
C ASP A 18 14.28 5.80 -10.99
N PHE A 19 13.74 6.26 -9.88
CA PHE A 19 13.61 7.68 -9.58
C PHE A 19 14.72 8.09 -8.59
N GLU A 20 15.48 9.12 -8.94
CA GLU A 20 16.56 9.64 -8.11
C GLU A 20 16.02 10.63 -7.07
N GLY A 21 16.28 10.37 -5.79
CA GLY A 21 16.16 11.36 -4.72
C GLY A 21 17.53 11.87 -4.32
N LYS A 22 17.68 13.19 -4.30
CA LYS A 22 18.94 13.86 -3.99
C LYS A 22 18.79 14.63 -2.68
N SER A 23 19.77 14.50 -1.77
CA SER A 23 19.78 15.27 -0.54
C SER A 23 19.94 16.78 -0.81
N PRO A 24 19.43 17.64 0.07
CA PRO A 24 19.59 19.10 -0.06
C PRO A 24 21.03 19.54 -0.22
N ASN A 25 21.98 18.91 0.49
CA ASN A 25 23.41 19.15 0.36
C ASN A 25 24.04 18.56 -0.93
N LYS A 26 23.28 17.82 -1.74
CA LYS A 26 23.69 17.19 -3.00
C LYS A 26 24.74 16.08 -2.88
N HIS A 27 25.06 15.63 -1.68
CA HIS A 27 26.09 14.61 -1.45
C HIS A 27 25.54 13.18 -1.44
N ASN A 28 24.22 13.01 -1.24
CA ASN A 28 23.59 11.68 -1.19
C ASN A 28 22.52 11.53 -2.26
N ARG A 29 22.42 10.33 -2.81
CA ARG A 29 21.41 9.97 -3.83
C ARG A 29 20.85 8.60 -3.53
N TYR A 30 19.53 8.47 -3.76
CA TYR A 30 18.79 7.22 -3.59
C TYR A 30 17.98 6.95 -4.84
N TYR A 31 17.99 5.69 -5.29
CA TYR A 31 17.34 5.25 -6.53
C TYR A 31 16.25 4.25 -6.19
N ILE A 32 15.00 4.61 -6.46
CA ILE A 32 13.82 3.88 -6.02
C ILE A 32 12.91 3.57 -7.20
N THR A 33 12.38 2.34 -7.21
CA THR A 33 11.24 1.92 -8.01
C THR A 33 10.08 1.55 -7.11
N VAL A 34 8.86 1.64 -7.66
CA VAL A 34 7.64 1.17 -7.02
C VAL A 34 6.87 0.26 -7.96
N GLU A 35 6.12 -0.67 -7.39
CA GLU A 35 5.23 -1.56 -8.12
C GLU A 35 4.06 -2.00 -7.24
N PRO A 36 2.96 -2.50 -7.82
CA PRO A 36 1.88 -3.08 -7.04
C PRO A 36 2.37 -4.25 -6.20
N LEU A 37 1.94 -4.30 -4.94
CA LEU A 37 2.16 -5.46 -4.08
C LEU A 37 1.21 -6.58 -4.50
N GLU A 38 1.70 -7.82 -4.52
CA GLU A 38 0.91 -9.00 -4.85
C GLU A 38 -0.27 -9.15 -3.88
N ASP A 39 -1.43 -9.54 -4.39
CA ASP A 39 -2.68 -9.60 -3.62
C ASP A 39 -2.60 -10.58 -2.45
N ASP A 40 -1.99 -11.75 -2.64
CA ASP A 40 -1.80 -12.76 -1.60
C ASP A 40 -0.90 -12.26 -0.45
N ILE A 41 0.13 -11.51 -0.77
CA ILE A 41 1.03 -10.90 0.23
C ILE A 41 0.30 -9.78 0.97
N ARG A 42 -0.45 -8.94 0.27
CA ARG A 42 -1.27 -7.91 0.90
C ARG A 42 -2.27 -8.52 1.88
N GLU A 43 -2.97 -9.58 1.48
CA GLU A 43 -3.90 -10.30 2.34
C GLU A 43 -3.21 -10.90 3.57
N ALA A 44 -2.03 -11.50 3.41
CA ALA A 44 -1.23 -12.03 4.52
C ALA A 44 -0.77 -10.93 5.50
N ILE A 45 -0.52 -9.72 5.03
CA ILE A 45 -0.21 -8.57 5.89
C ILE A 45 -1.47 -8.11 6.64
N VAL A 46 -2.60 -8.01 5.96
CA VAL A 46 -3.87 -7.58 6.56
C VAL A 46 -4.36 -8.55 7.62
N ASP A 47 -4.25 -9.86 7.41
CA ASP A 47 -4.66 -10.88 8.37
C ASP A 47 -3.64 -11.13 9.51
N GLY A 48 -2.46 -10.52 9.43
CA GLY A 48 -1.41 -10.63 10.45
C GLY A 48 -0.48 -11.83 10.30
N THR A 49 -0.63 -12.66 9.27
CA THR A 49 0.29 -13.78 8.97
C THR A 49 1.70 -13.27 8.70
N ILE A 50 1.82 -12.15 7.98
CA ILE A 50 3.05 -11.39 7.84
C ILE A 50 2.96 -10.17 8.78
N PRO A 51 3.89 -9.99 9.72
CA PRO A 51 3.83 -8.91 10.69
C PRO A 51 4.08 -7.55 10.05
N SER A 52 3.42 -6.52 10.59
CA SER A 52 3.67 -5.11 10.23
C SER A 52 4.70 -4.47 11.15
N GLY A 53 5.21 -3.32 10.73
CA GLY A 53 6.16 -2.50 11.47
C GLY A 53 7.59 -2.65 11.00
N ASN A 54 8.52 -2.15 11.81
CA ASN A 54 9.95 -2.29 11.60
C ASN A 54 10.35 -3.76 11.76
N ILE A 55 10.90 -4.36 10.72
CA ILE A 55 11.20 -5.80 10.68
C ILE A 55 12.53 -6.08 11.37
N LYS A 56 12.43 -6.54 12.63
CA LYS A 56 13.60 -6.92 13.44
C LYS A 56 14.01 -8.38 13.24
N LYS A 57 13.04 -9.28 13.04
CA LYS A 57 13.26 -10.71 12.76
C LYS A 57 13.20 -11.00 11.26
N ALA A 58 14.15 -10.44 10.53
CA ALA A 58 14.17 -10.49 9.07
C ALA A 58 14.16 -11.93 8.48
N LYS A 59 14.68 -12.93 9.20
CA LYS A 59 14.76 -14.32 8.71
C LYS A 59 13.39 -14.97 8.53
N ASP A 60 12.46 -14.74 9.46
CA ASP A 60 11.13 -15.36 9.41
C ASP A 60 10.27 -14.72 8.31
N VAL A 61 10.26 -13.40 8.26
CA VAL A 61 9.57 -12.66 7.19
C VAL A 61 10.15 -12.99 5.82
N ALA A 62 11.48 -13.05 5.71
CA ALA A 62 12.15 -13.41 4.47
C ALA A 62 11.73 -14.82 3.99
N ARG A 63 11.66 -15.80 4.89
CA ARG A 63 11.23 -17.15 4.56
C ARG A 63 9.80 -17.15 4.03
N GLN A 64 8.87 -16.50 4.74
CA GLN A 64 7.47 -16.41 4.31
C GLN A 64 7.34 -15.79 2.90
N LEU A 65 8.01 -14.67 2.65
CA LEU A 65 7.94 -13.98 1.35
C LEU A 65 8.59 -14.79 0.22
N ILE A 66 9.71 -15.47 0.48
CA ILE A 66 10.37 -16.33 -0.50
C ILE A 66 9.48 -17.55 -0.83
N ASP A 67 8.84 -18.14 0.17
CA ASP A 67 7.89 -19.25 -0.02
C ASP A 67 6.66 -18.81 -0.82
N MET A 68 6.28 -17.54 -0.75
CA MET A 68 5.22 -16.91 -1.55
C MET A 68 5.69 -16.41 -2.93
N GLY A 69 6.93 -16.66 -3.33
CA GLY A 69 7.44 -16.40 -4.68
C GLY A 69 8.41 -15.21 -4.83
N TRP A 70 8.75 -14.51 -3.76
CA TRP A 70 9.74 -13.44 -3.84
C TRP A 70 11.15 -13.97 -4.04
N THR A 71 12.01 -13.15 -4.66
CA THR A 71 13.44 -13.43 -4.73
C THR A 71 14.07 -13.37 -3.34
N LYS A 72 15.21 -14.03 -3.17
CA LYS A 72 15.98 -13.97 -1.91
C LYS A 72 16.41 -12.53 -1.58
N VAL A 73 16.75 -11.73 -2.59
CA VAL A 73 17.17 -10.34 -2.41
C VAL A 73 16.02 -9.52 -1.84
N HIS A 74 14.84 -9.59 -2.43
CA HIS A 74 13.67 -8.85 -1.96
C HIS A 74 13.17 -9.36 -0.60
N GLY A 75 13.03 -10.66 -0.43
CA GLY A 75 12.57 -11.23 0.84
C GLY A 75 13.46 -10.89 2.03
N ARG A 76 14.78 -10.93 1.84
CA ARG A 76 15.75 -10.58 2.90
C ARG A 76 15.94 -9.10 3.11
N GLY A 77 15.58 -8.30 2.11
CA GLY A 77 15.76 -6.85 2.09
C GLY A 77 14.63 -6.06 2.76
N VAL A 78 13.57 -6.69 3.24
CA VAL A 78 12.45 -5.99 3.85
C VAL A 78 12.89 -5.22 5.09
N LEU A 79 12.71 -3.90 5.06
CA LEU A 79 13.04 -2.98 6.15
C LEU A 79 11.84 -2.74 7.06
N CYS A 80 10.69 -2.44 6.46
CA CYS A 80 9.48 -2.04 7.15
C CYS A 80 8.23 -2.39 6.33
N ILE A 81 7.17 -2.72 7.04
CA ILE A 81 5.82 -2.94 6.47
C ILE A 81 4.86 -2.03 7.23
N GLU A 82 4.19 -1.14 6.52
CA GLU A 82 3.25 -0.19 7.11
C GLU A 82 2.09 0.08 6.16
N ASN A 83 0.87 0.09 6.69
CA ASN A 83 -0.36 0.31 5.91
C ASN A 83 -0.50 -0.63 4.69
N GLY A 84 -0.02 -1.86 4.77
CA GLY A 84 -0.04 -2.78 3.63
C GLY A 84 0.93 -2.41 2.51
N CYS A 85 1.91 -1.56 2.77
CA CYS A 85 3.05 -1.26 1.90
C CYS A 85 4.33 -1.89 2.44
N VAL A 86 5.23 -2.30 1.55
CA VAL A 86 6.48 -2.95 1.92
C VAL A 86 7.65 -2.13 1.38
N PHE A 87 8.61 -1.81 2.25
CA PHE A 87 9.85 -1.14 1.89
C PHE A 87 11.02 -2.13 1.88
N ILE A 88 11.73 -2.20 0.77
CA ILE A 88 12.77 -3.19 0.51
C ILE A 88 14.09 -2.50 0.20
N ASP A 89 15.15 -2.91 0.88
CA ASP A 89 16.52 -2.64 0.49
C ASP A 89 17.02 -3.77 -0.42
N ALA A 90 17.10 -3.51 -1.71
CA ALA A 90 17.65 -4.44 -2.72
C ALA A 90 19.07 -4.08 -3.13
N THR A 91 19.72 -3.16 -2.44
CA THR A 91 21.08 -2.72 -2.75
C THR A 91 22.13 -3.80 -2.44
N LYS A 92 23.28 -3.66 -3.07
CA LYS A 92 24.43 -4.52 -2.80
C LYS A 92 25.67 -3.65 -2.52
N GLY A 93 26.31 -3.91 -1.37
CA GLY A 93 27.62 -3.34 -1.07
C GLY A 93 27.64 -1.81 -0.95
N ILE A 94 26.54 -1.18 -0.58
CA ILE A 94 26.50 0.27 -0.33
C ILE A 94 27.09 0.54 1.05
N GLN A 95 28.24 1.20 1.05
CA GLN A 95 28.92 1.61 2.27
C GLN A 95 28.05 2.61 3.04
N ASN A 96 28.00 2.48 4.36
CA ASN A 96 27.29 3.33 5.31
C ASN A 96 25.76 3.33 5.20
N LEU A 97 25.14 2.53 4.33
CA LEU A 97 23.67 2.49 4.20
C LEU A 97 22.99 2.03 5.49
N PHE A 98 23.58 1.05 6.16
CA PHE A 98 23.04 0.52 7.42
C PHE A 98 22.89 1.59 8.50
N GLU A 99 23.79 2.56 8.57
CA GLU A 99 23.72 3.68 9.51
C GLU A 99 22.51 4.60 9.26
N THR A 100 22.02 4.64 8.02
CA THR A 100 20.85 5.46 7.65
C THR A 100 19.52 4.72 7.74
N ARG A 101 19.51 3.45 8.15
CA ARG A 101 18.34 2.56 8.11
C ARG A 101 17.09 3.17 8.75
N GLU A 102 17.21 3.72 9.95
CA GLU A 102 16.06 4.29 10.65
C GLU A 102 15.52 5.53 9.95
N LEU A 103 16.38 6.32 9.30
CA LEU A 103 15.99 7.49 8.51
C LEU A 103 15.26 7.09 7.21
N LEU A 104 15.69 5.98 6.58
CA LEU A 104 14.99 5.40 5.44
C LEU A 104 13.57 4.99 5.82
N ILE A 105 13.42 4.31 6.95
CA ILE A 105 12.11 3.85 7.47
C ILE A 105 11.23 5.05 7.83
N GLU A 106 11.79 6.10 8.44
CA GLU A 106 11.05 7.31 8.77
C GLU A 106 10.49 7.98 7.50
N ALA A 107 11.30 8.14 6.47
CA ALA A 107 10.88 8.70 5.19
C ALA A 107 9.78 7.86 4.54
N PHE A 108 9.91 6.54 4.55
CA PHE A 108 8.88 5.61 4.09
C PHE A 108 7.56 5.79 4.86
N ASN A 109 7.61 5.85 6.17
CA ASN A 109 6.43 6.02 7.01
C ASN A 109 5.72 7.35 6.74
N GLU A 110 6.46 8.43 6.50
CA GLU A 110 5.86 9.72 6.12
C GLU A 110 5.04 9.60 4.83
N VAL A 111 5.59 8.95 3.80
CA VAL A 111 4.92 8.80 2.50
C VAL A 111 3.69 7.90 2.59
N VAL A 112 3.79 6.74 3.28
CA VAL A 112 2.65 5.81 3.37
C VAL A 112 1.51 6.34 4.24
N LYS A 113 1.78 7.31 5.09
CA LYS A 113 0.74 8.02 5.86
C LYS A 113 0.04 9.10 5.04
N ARG A 114 0.73 9.71 4.09
CA ARG A 114 0.24 10.83 3.27
C ARG A 114 0.78 10.70 1.85
N GLY A 115 0.00 10.02 1.02
CA GLY A 115 0.36 9.81 -0.37
C GLY A 115 0.40 11.10 -1.19
N PRO A 116 1.11 11.08 -2.33
CA PRO A 116 1.43 12.30 -3.09
C PRO A 116 0.26 12.89 -3.88
N ARG A 117 -0.85 12.14 -4.08
CA ARG A 117 -1.97 12.59 -4.88
C ARG A 117 -3.05 13.32 -4.08
N ALA A 118 -3.44 12.75 -2.95
CA ALA A 118 -4.60 13.20 -2.19
C ALA A 118 -4.37 13.27 -0.69
N ASN A 119 -3.13 13.16 -0.22
CA ASN A 119 -2.79 13.09 1.20
C ASN A 119 -3.46 11.95 1.96
N GLU A 120 -3.92 10.91 1.25
CA GLU A 120 -4.52 9.73 1.86
C GLU A 120 -3.45 8.68 2.18
N LYS A 121 -3.75 7.76 3.09
CA LYS A 121 -2.84 6.65 3.37
C LYS A 121 -2.64 5.79 2.13
N MET A 122 -1.40 5.34 1.92
CA MET A 122 -1.06 4.39 0.87
C MET A 122 -1.44 2.96 1.28
N MET A 123 -1.69 2.11 0.29
CA MET A 123 -1.94 0.67 0.47
C MET A 123 -1.48 -0.11 -0.75
N GLY A 124 -0.95 -1.31 -0.54
CA GLY A 124 -0.69 -2.27 -1.61
C GLY A 124 0.44 -1.88 -2.55
N VAL A 125 1.47 -1.23 -2.03
CA VAL A 125 2.64 -0.80 -2.82
C VAL A 125 3.91 -1.45 -2.29
N LYS A 126 4.71 -1.96 -3.21
CA LYS A 126 6.08 -2.43 -2.98
C LYS A 126 7.04 -1.32 -3.38
N ILE A 127 7.84 -0.84 -2.44
CA ILE A 127 8.81 0.25 -2.63
C ILE A 127 10.20 -0.35 -2.50
N ILE A 128 11.02 -0.19 -3.53
CA ILE A 128 12.31 -0.88 -3.66
C ILE A 128 13.42 0.15 -3.81
N LEU A 129 14.34 0.17 -2.84
CA LEU A 129 15.59 0.88 -2.95
C LEU A 129 16.59 0.00 -3.72
N ASN A 130 16.92 0.39 -4.95
CA ASN A 130 17.78 -0.40 -5.85
C ASN A 130 19.25 -0.03 -5.75
N ASP A 131 19.56 1.25 -5.49
CA ASP A 131 20.92 1.75 -5.40
C ASP A 131 20.96 3.03 -4.55
N ALA A 132 22.15 3.38 -4.06
CA ALA A 132 22.39 4.61 -3.33
C ALA A 132 23.85 5.05 -3.47
N LYS A 133 24.08 6.36 -3.42
CA LYS A 133 25.40 6.98 -3.31
C LYS A 133 25.41 7.86 -2.09
N LEU A 134 26.22 7.52 -1.11
CA LEU A 134 26.26 8.18 0.19
C LEU A 134 27.63 8.83 0.40
N HIS A 135 27.61 10.00 1.04
CA HIS A 135 28.85 10.66 1.47
C HIS A 135 29.55 9.82 2.56
N GLU A 136 30.85 9.80 2.57
CA GLU A 136 31.65 9.03 3.54
C GLU A 136 31.45 9.53 4.97
N ASP A 137 31.38 10.85 5.14
CA ASP A 137 31.26 11.48 6.44
C ASP A 137 29.77 11.51 6.90
N ALA A 138 29.53 10.98 8.10
CA ALA A 138 28.21 10.89 8.70
C ALA A 138 27.51 12.25 8.88
N ILE A 139 28.24 13.32 9.06
CA ILE A 139 27.68 14.67 9.21
C ILE A 139 26.87 15.11 7.99
N HIS A 140 27.20 14.57 6.81
CA HIS A 140 26.50 14.85 5.57
C HIS A 140 25.30 13.93 5.30
N ARG A 141 25.02 12.97 6.17
CA ARG A 141 23.94 11.96 6.06
C ARG A 141 22.89 12.04 7.17
N GLY A 142 22.81 13.16 7.86
CA GLY A 142 21.86 13.35 8.94
C GLY A 142 20.39 13.39 8.47
N PRO A 143 19.43 13.46 9.43
CA PRO A 143 17.99 13.46 9.14
C PRO A 143 17.57 14.51 8.12
N ALA A 144 18.07 15.73 8.24
CA ALA A 144 17.76 16.85 7.34
C ALA A 144 18.22 16.62 5.87
N GLN A 145 19.13 15.68 5.65
CA GLN A 145 19.62 15.32 4.32
C GLN A 145 18.96 14.05 3.81
N THR A 146 18.92 13.01 4.62
CA THR A 146 18.47 11.66 4.22
C THR A 146 16.96 11.59 4.07
N ILE A 147 16.18 12.08 5.04
CA ILE A 147 14.71 11.97 5.01
C ILE A 147 14.11 12.66 3.77
N PRO A 148 14.44 13.94 3.46
CA PRO A 148 13.91 14.56 2.24
C PRO A 148 14.33 13.86 0.96
N ALA A 149 15.55 13.37 0.87
CA ALA A 149 16.04 12.67 -0.32
C ALA A 149 15.25 11.39 -0.59
N VAL A 150 15.07 10.55 0.41
CA VAL A 150 14.33 9.29 0.30
C VAL A 150 12.84 9.54 0.07
N ARG A 151 12.23 10.46 0.80
CA ARG A 151 10.84 10.87 0.59
C ARG A 151 10.58 11.34 -0.83
N ASN A 152 11.45 12.19 -1.38
CA ASN A 152 11.32 12.68 -2.74
C ASN A 152 11.51 11.57 -3.79
N ALA A 153 12.44 10.64 -3.55
CA ALA A 153 12.61 9.48 -4.42
C ALA A 153 11.37 8.59 -4.44
N ILE A 154 10.78 8.31 -3.28
CA ILE A 154 9.56 7.50 -3.18
C ILE A 154 8.39 8.21 -3.87
N ASN A 155 8.14 9.48 -3.54
CA ASN A 155 7.06 10.26 -4.15
C ASN A 155 7.22 10.39 -5.66
N GLY A 156 8.41 10.64 -6.14
CA GLY A 156 8.70 10.71 -7.57
C GLY A 156 8.45 9.39 -8.29
N ALA A 157 8.84 8.27 -7.71
CA ALA A 157 8.56 6.95 -8.24
C ALA A 157 7.05 6.64 -8.25
N LEU A 158 6.31 6.98 -7.18
CA LEU A 158 4.86 6.83 -7.11
C LEU A 158 4.15 7.63 -8.21
N VAL A 159 4.48 8.90 -8.35
CA VAL A 159 3.89 9.77 -9.38
C VAL A 159 4.20 9.26 -10.78
N SER A 160 5.42 8.81 -11.04
CA SER A 160 5.81 8.25 -12.34
C SER A 160 5.13 6.92 -12.67
N ALA A 161 4.76 6.13 -11.67
CA ALA A 161 3.97 4.92 -11.82
C ALA A 161 2.47 5.19 -12.06
N GLY A 162 2.00 6.37 -11.70
CA GLY A 162 0.58 6.73 -11.74
C GLY A 162 -0.17 6.30 -10.49
N VAL A 163 -0.42 7.26 -9.59
CA VAL A 163 -1.16 7.02 -8.35
C VAL A 163 -2.66 6.90 -8.63
N ALA A 164 -3.26 5.83 -8.16
CA ALA A 164 -4.69 5.58 -8.20
C ALA A 164 -5.32 5.70 -6.81
N LEU A 165 -6.61 5.97 -6.75
CA LEU A 165 -7.38 5.99 -5.51
C LEU A 165 -8.20 4.72 -5.39
N LEU A 166 -8.16 4.11 -4.21
CA LEU A 166 -9.02 3.01 -3.82
C LEU A 166 -10.17 3.54 -2.98
N GLU A 167 -11.39 3.22 -3.38
CA GLU A 167 -12.58 3.51 -2.59
C GLU A 167 -12.91 2.33 -1.67
N PRO A 168 -13.41 2.57 -0.45
CA PRO A 168 -13.86 1.49 0.42
C PRO A 168 -15.16 0.89 -0.10
N LYS A 169 -15.25 -0.44 -0.10
CA LYS A 169 -16.48 -1.20 -0.30
C LYS A 169 -16.89 -1.87 1.01
N GLN A 170 -18.18 -2.08 1.19
CA GLN A 170 -18.73 -2.81 2.33
C GLN A 170 -19.52 -4.03 1.88
N ASN A 171 -19.56 -5.05 2.71
CA ASN A 171 -20.48 -6.17 2.55
C ASN A 171 -21.85 -5.74 3.00
N VAL A 172 -22.86 -6.01 2.18
CA VAL A 172 -24.26 -5.67 2.45
C VAL A 172 -25.08 -6.94 2.48
N TYR A 173 -25.89 -7.10 3.51
CA TYR A 173 -26.81 -8.22 3.68
C TYR A 173 -28.22 -7.65 3.79
N ILE A 174 -29.10 -8.05 2.86
CA ILE A 174 -30.45 -7.51 2.77
C ILE A 174 -31.45 -8.63 2.89
N ASN A 175 -32.33 -8.54 3.89
CA ASN A 175 -33.48 -9.41 4.04
C ASN A 175 -34.73 -8.72 3.50
N VAL A 176 -35.33 -9.27 2.46
CA VAL A 176 -36.52 -8.72 1.82
C VAL A 176 -37.53 -9.83 1.49
N PRO A 177 -38.83 -9.51 1.43
CA PRO A 177 -39.80 -10.42 0.81
C PRO A 177 -39.38 -10.74 -0.64
N GLN A 178 -39.60 -12.00 -1.06
CA GLN A 178 -39.25 -12.44 -2.41
C GLN A 178 -39.83 -11.54 -3.51
N GLU A 179 -41.04 -11.04 -3.32
CA GLU A 179 -41.71 -10.16 -4.28
C GLU A 179 -40.98 -8.83 -4.53
N LEU A 180 -40.17 -8.38 -3.57
CA LEU A 180 -39.39 -7.12 -3.66
C LEU A 180 -37.96 -7.35 -4.15
N MET A 181 -37.53 -8.60 -4.36
CA MET A 181 -36.16 -8.94 -4.72
C MET A 181 -35.69 -8.24 -6.00
N GLY A 182 -36.57 -8.17 -7.01
CA GLY A 182 -36.28 -7.47 -8.27
C GLY A 182 -36.06 -5.97 -8.11
N SER A 183 -36.88 -5.33 -7.30
CA SER A 183 -36.74 -3.89 -6.99
C SER A 183 -35.44 -3.58 -6.25
N VAL A 184 -35.10 -4.40 -5.24
CA VAL A 184 -33.89 -4.24 -4.44
C VAL A 184 -32.63 -4.49 -5.27
N THR A 185 -32.61 -5.53 -6.09
CA THR A 185 -31.46 -5.80 -6.97
C THR A 185 -31.26 -4.69 -8.02
N GLY A 186 -32.35 -4.12 -8.53
CA GLY A 186 -32.30 -2.95 -9.42
C GLY A 186 -31.69 -1.73 -8.74
N GLU A 187 -32.12 -1.41 -7.52
CA GLU A 187 -31.57 -0.33 -6.72
C GLU A 187 -30.09 -0.55 -6.40
N MET A 188 -29.72 -1.77 -6.01
CA MET A 188 -28.32 -2.14 -5.74
C MET A 188 -27.44 -1.96 -6.97
N SER A 189 -27.92 -2.32 -8.14
CA SER A 189 -27.18 -2.13 -9.41
C SER A 189 -26.95 -0.65 -9.72
N GLN A 190 -27.95 0.22 -9.49
CA GLN A 190 -27.79 1.66 -9.66
C GLN A 190 -26.74 2.25 -8.69
N ARG A 191 -26.55 1.62 -7.55
CA ARG A 191 -25.56 1.99 -6.52
C ARG A 191 -24.20 1.32 -6.73
N ARG A 192 -23.93 0.79 -7.91
CA ARG A 192 -22.68 0.10 -8.27
C ARG A 192 -22.34 -1.08 -7.37
N ALA A 193 -23.36 -1.71 -6.79
CA ALA A 193 -23.18 -2.91 -5.98
C ALA A 193 -22.98 -4.15 -6.87
N GLU A 194 -22.10 -5.02 -6.40
CA GLU A 194 -21.86 -6.34 -6.99
C GLU A 194 -22.60 -7.39 -6.16
N ILE A 195 -23.61 -8.04 -6.73
CA ILE A 195 -24.38 -9.07 -6.04
C ILE A 195 -23.54 -10.35 -5.98
N ALA A 196 -23.23 -10.80 -4.76
CA ALA A 196 -22.43 -11.99 -4.52
C ALA A 196 -23.29 -13.27 -4.37
N GLY A 197 -24.53 -13.15 -3.93
CA GLY A 197 -25.43 -14.27 -3.77
C GLY A 197 -26.85 -13.85 -3.45
N MET A 198 -27.79 -14.74 -3.74
CA MET A 198 -29.19 -14.61 -3.38
C MET A 198 -29.68 -15.98 -2.91
N GLU A 199 -30.22 -16.02 -1.72
CA GLU A 199 -30.84 -17.21 -1.11
C GLU A 199 -32.27 -16.93 -0.77
N THR A 200 -33.13 -17.93 -0.91
CA THR A 200 -34.54 -17.81 -0.57
C THR A 200 -34.87 -18.81 0.52
N GLU A 201 -35.61 -18.35 1.53
CA GLU A 201 -36.11 -19.18 2.60
C GLU A 201 -37.57 -18.79 2.86
N GLY A 202 -38.53 -19.68 2.49
CA GLY A 202 -39.95 -19.37 2.54
C GLY A 202 -40.30 -18.17 1.67
N ASP A 203 -40.96 -17.16 2.28
CA ASP A 203 -41.37 -15.94 1.59
C ASP A 203 -40.29 -14.85 1.57
N MET A 204 -39.14 -15.12 2.18
CA MET A 204 -38.05 -14.17 2.33
C MET A 204 -36.87 -14.53 1.40
N ALA A 205 -36.19 -13.48 0.97
CA ALA A 205 -34.92 -13.60 0.26
C ALA A 205 -33.80 -12.87 1.02
N VAL A 206 -32.61 -13.47 1.04
CA VAL A 206 -31.38 -12.85 1.55
C VAL A 206 -30.48 -12.53 0.37
N ILE A 207 -30.17 -11.27 0.19
CA ILE A 207 -29.25 -10.79 -0.85
C ILE A 207 -27.94 -10.40 -0.20
N THR A 208 -26.83 -10.96 -0.66
CA THR A 208 -25.48 -10.59 -0.26
C THR A 208 -24.81 -9.84 -1.40
N ALA A 209 -24.19 -8.69 -1.10
CA ALA A 209 -23.56 -7.85 -2.09
C ALA A 209 -22.33 -7.14 -1.52
N LYS A 210 -21.47 -6.65 -2.40
CA LYS A 210 -20.43 -5.66 -2.10
C LYS A 210 -20.78 -4.36 -2.78
N ALA A 211 -20.74 -3.26 -2.03
CA ALA A 211 -21.10 -1.95 -2.54
C ALA A 211 -20.11 -0.86 -2.08
N PRO A 212 -19.81 0.14 -2.93
CA PRO A 212 -19.06 1.30 -2.49
C PRO A 212 -19.77 1.99 -1.32
N VAL A 213 -19.03 2.31 -0.27
CA VAL A 213 -19.60 2.93 0.94
C VAL A 213 -20.36 4.22 0.60
N LYS A 214 -19.81 5.05 -0.27
CA LYS A 214 -20.42 6.33 -0.64
C LYS A 214 -21.76 6.19 -1.37
N GLU A 215 -21.98 5.08 -2.07
CA GLU A 215 -23.21 4.83 -2.83
C GLU A 215 -24.34 4.28 -1.95
N MET A 216 -24.02 3.84 -0.73
CA MET A 216 -24.98 3.24 0.19
C MET A 216 -25.64 4.23 1.13
N PHE A 217 -25.23 5.49 1.13
CA PHE A 217 -25.89 6.51 1.94
C PHE A 217 -27.35 6.67 1.50
N GLY A 218 -28.25 6.63 2.48
CA GLY A 218 -29.69 6.75 2.25
C GLY A 218 -30.34 5.51 1.63
N PHE A 219 -29.70 4.34 1.68
CA PHE A 219 -30.25 3.10 1.14
C PHE A 219 -31.32 2.48 2.06
N ALA A 220 -31.26 2.68 3.38
CA ALA A 220 -32.20 2.08 4.34
C ALA A 220 -33.51 2.88 4.44
#